data_761cd80baf62e118718f25f0c47db273
#
_entry.id   761cd80baf62e118718f25f0c47db273
#
_cell.length_a   1.000
_cell.length_b   1.000
_cell.length_c   1.000
_cell.angle_alpha   90.00
_cell.angle_beta   90.00
_cell.angle_gamma   90.00
#
_symmetry.space_group_name_H-M   'P 1'
#
loop_
_entity.id
_entity.type
_entity.pdbx_description
1 polymer ?
#
loop_
_entity_poly.entity_id
_entity_poly.type
_entity_poly.pdbx_seq_one_letter_code
_entity_poly.pdbx_strand_id
1 'polypeptide(L)'
;MRTSAHLQARTHARPYEFTLPNFFAVSKKALSADSRRIQTRRSGVHGKGVFALSDIAEGEVIIEYVGAIISWKEAQRRHPHNPADPNHTFYFHIDENRVIDALYGGNSSRWINHSCDPNCEADEQEGRVFIKALRNIRAGEELNYDYGLIIDERYTPKLKAEYPCWCGAKSCRGTLLAPKRRSR
;
A
#
# COMPACT_ATOMS: atom_id res chain seq x y z
N MET A 1 24.11 19.76 -2.33
CA MET A 1 23.80 18.41 -2.82
C MET A 1 22.83 17.81 -1.82
N ARG A 2 21.54 17.68 -2.15
CA ARG A 2 20.54 17.10 -1.26
C ARG A 2 20.59 15.59 -1.46
N THR A 3 20.90 14.86 -0.40
CA THR A 3 20.87 13.40 -0.35
C THR A 3 19.44 12.92 -0.55
N SER A 4 19.23 12.08 -1.57
CA SER A 4 17.95 11.44 -1.86
C SER A 4 17.49 10.62 -0.65
N ALA A 5 16.35 10.99 -0.07
CA ALA A 5 15.71 10.19 0.96
C ALA A 5 15.28 8.84 0.38
N HIS A 6 15.67 7.75 1.04
CA HIS A 6 15.26 6.40 0.65
C HIS A 6 13.81 6.18 1.08
N LEU A 7 12.91 6.16 0.10
CA LEU A 7 11.48 5.88 0.31
C LEU A 7 11.31 4.36 0.40
N GLN A 8 11.13 3.82 1.61
CA GLN A 8 10.91 2.40 1.85
C GLN A 8 9.58 2.17 2.55
N ALA A 9 8.57 1.67 1.83
CA ALA A 9 7.42 1.05 2.44
C ALA A 9 7.77 -0.42 2.76
N ARG A 10 7.77 -0.82 4.04
CA ARG A 10 8.07 -2.19 4.47
C ARG A 10 6.80 -2.88 4.94
N THR A 11 6.58 -4.09 4.44
CA THR A 11 5.59 -5.01 5.00
C THR A 11 6.08 -5.61 6.32
N HIS A 12 5.20 -5.72 7.30
CA HIS A 12 5.49 -6.41 8.57
C HIS A 12 5.21 -7.90 8.40
N ALA A 13 6.20 -8.67 7.95
CA ALA A 13 6.15 -10.11 8.08
C ALA A 13 6.53 -10.50 9.51
N ARG A 14 5.62 -11.15 10.24
CA ARG A 14 5.97 -11.88 11.48
C ARG A 14 6.58 -13.23 11.08
N PRO A 15 7.65 -13.71 11.75
CA PRO A 15 8.09 -15.08 11.55
C PRO A 15 7.06 -16.02 12.19
N TYR A 16 6.34 -16.78 11.37
CA TYR A 16 5.53 -17.91 11.81
C TYR A 16 6.30 -19.19 11.57
N GLU A 17 6.42 -20.03 12.61
CA GLU A 17 6.89 -21.41 12.51
C GLU A 17 5.94 -22.22 11.62
N PHE A 18 6.54 -22.95 10.68
CA PHE A 18 5.86 -23.79 9.72
C PHE A 18 5.32 -25.05 10.36
N THR A 19 4.00 -25.18 10.40
CA THR A 19 3.33 -26.49 10.34
C THR A 19 2.48 -26.49 9.08
N LEU A 20 2.87 -27.33 8.12
CA LEU A 20 2.17 -27.51 6.86
C LEU A 20 0.78 -28.12 7.06
N PRO A 21 -0.27 -27.53 6.53
CA PRO A 21 -1.32 -28.31 5.91
C PRO A 21 -1.63 -27.86 4.48
N ASN A 22 -1.63 -28.88 3.61
CA ASN A 22 -2.35 -29.00 2.34
C ASN A 22 -2.44 -27.80 1.40
N PHE A 23 -1.71 -27.93 0.29
CA PHE A 23 -1.90 -27.22 -0.97
C PHE A 23 -3.38 -27.17 -1.38
N PHE A 24 -4.02 -26.03 -1.18
CA PHE A 24 -5.16 -25.66 -2.00
C PHE A 24 -4.64 -24.90 -3.23
N ALA A 25 -4.73 -25.53 -4.36
CA ALA A 25 -4.49 -24.91 -5.66
C ALA A 25 -5.42 -23.69 -5.80
N VAL A 26 -4.86 -22.50 -5.69
CA VAL A 26 -5.57 -21.25 -6.00
C VAL A 26 -5.87 -21.29 -7.49
N SER A 27 -7.13 -21.58 -7.83
CA SER A 27 -7.61 -21.67 -9.18
C SER A 27 -7.40 -20.33 -9.89
N LYS A 28 -6.73 -20.36 -11.06
CA LYS A 28 -6.53 -19.20 -11.96
C LYS A 28 -7.84 -18.49 -12.38
N LYS A 29 -8.99 -19.01 -11.98
CA LYS A 29 -10.32 -18.48 -12.30
C LYS A 29 -10.80 -17.37 -11.34
N ALA A 30 -10.15 -17.16 -10.18
CA ALA A 30 -10.54 -16.17 -9.17
C ALA A 30 -10.14 -14.74 -9.55
N LEU A 31 -9.13 -14.53 -10.40
CA LEU A 31 -8.60 -13.20 -10.74
C LEU A 31 -9.43 -12.41 -11.75
N SER A 32 -10.36 -13.04 -12.48
CA SER A 32 -11.22 -12.35 -13.47
C SER A 32 -12.54 -11.81 -12.88
N ALA A 33 -12.90 -12.16 -11.65
CA ALA A 33 -14.10 -11.69 -10.97
C ALA A 33 -13.92 -10.32 -10.30
N ASP A 34 -12.69 -9.83 -10.23
CA ASP A 34 -12.25 -8.70 -9.40
C ASP A 34 -12.79 -7.34 -9.84
N SER A 35 -13.00 -7.13 -11.14
CA SER A 35 -13.49 -5.85 -11.67
C SER A 35 -14.94 -5.52 -11.30
N ARG A 36 -15.71 -6.49 -10.78
CA ARG A 36 -17.11 -6.31 -10.38
C ARG A 36 -17.32 -6.06 -8.88
N ARG A 37 -16.28 -6.21 -8.07
CA ARG A 37 -16.38 -6.12 -6.60
C ARG A 37 -15.88 -4.80 -6.02
N ILE A 38 -15.06 -4.11 -6.77
CA ILE A 38 -14.48 -2.83 -6.38
C ILE A 38 -14.58 -1.81 -7.51
N GLN A 39 -14.61 -0.53 -7.16
CA GLN A 39 -14.70 0.58 -8.11
C GLN A 39 -13.80 1.72 -7.69
N THR A 40 -13.04 2.27 -8.65
CA THR A 40 -12.30 3.52 -8.46
C THR A 40 -13.24 4.70 -8.70
N ARG A 41 -13.29 5.64 -7.73
CA ARG A 41 -14.04 6.89 -7.83
C ARG A 41 -13.35 8.01 -7.06
N ARG A 42 -13.91 9.24 -7.06
CA ARG A 42 -13.38 10.34 -6.25
C ARG A 42 -13.42 9.98 -4.76
N SER A 43 -12.33 10.22 -4.05
CA SER A 43 -12.20 10.00 -2.61
C SER A 43 -12.41 11.29 -1.82
N GLY A 44 -12.91 11.16 -0.61
CA GLY A 44 -12.92 12.24 0.38
C GLY A 44 -11.57 12.42 1.08
N VAL A 45 -10.66 11.44 0.98
CA VAL A 45 -9.32 11.48 1.59
C VAL A 45 -8.34 12.20 0.67
N HIS A 46 -8.11 11.64 -0.53
CA HIS A 46 -7.21 12.23 -1.52
C HIS A 46 -7.57 11.75 -2.93
N GLY A 47 -7.71 12.66 -3.87
CA GLY A 47 -7.87 12.40 -5.30
C GLY A 47 -8.87 11.29 -5.66
N LYS A 48 -8.36 10.12 -6.03
CA LYS A 48 -9.12 8.90 -6.29
C LYS A 48 -9.02 7.94 -5.10
N GLY A 49 -10.03 7.09 -4.94
CA GLY A 49 -10.06 5.98 -3.98
C GLY A 49 -10.71 4.76 -4.60
N VAL A 50 -10.55 3.61 -3.97
CA VAL A 50 -11.16 2.34 -4.36
C VAL A 50 -12.23 1.98 -3.34
N PHE A 51 -13.41 1.61 -3.80
CA PHE A 51 -14.57 1.37 -2.97
C PHE A 51 -15.13 -0.03 -3.21
N ALA A 52 -15.57 -0.69 -2.15
CA ALA A 52 -16.27 -1.96 -2.24
C ALA A 52 -17.65 -1.77 -2.91
N LEU A 53 -17.99 -2.61 -3.88
CA LEU A 53 -19.32 -2.67 -4.52
C LEU A 53 -20.24 -3.70 -3.85
N SER A 54 -19.67 -4.67 -3.14
CA SER A 54 -20.35 -5.67 -2.34
C SER A 54 -19.61 -5.86 -1.03
N ASP A 55 -20.24 -6.50 -0.06
CA ASP A 55 -19.58 -6.87 1.19
C ASP A 55 -18.38 -7.77 0.92
N ILE A 56 -17.31 -7.55 1.67
CA ILE A 56 -16.04 -8.29 1.62
C ILE A 56 -15.79 -8.84 3.02
N ALA A 57 -15.51 -10.14 3.12
CA ALA A 57 -15.26 -10.78 4.38
C ALA A 57 -13.83 -10.52 4.90
N GLU A 58 -13.66 -10.50 6.23
CA GLU A 58 -12.34 -10.49 6.87
C GLU A 58 -11.47 -11.63 6.33
N GLY A 59 -10.20 -11.33 6.09
CA GLY A 59 -9.21 -12.29 5.57
C GLY A 59 -9.28 -12.52 4.06
N GLU A 60 -10.27 -11.96 3.36
CA GLU A 60 -10.43 -12.15 1.92
C GLU A 60 -9.39 -11.33 1.12
N VAL A 61 -8.78 -11.97 0.12
CA VAL A 61 -7.91 -11.30 -0.86
C VAL A 61 -8.80 -10.55 -1.85
N ILE A 62 -8.59 -9.24 -1.95
CA ILE A 62 -9.41 -8.33 -2.75
C ILE A 62 -8.83 -8.14 -4.15
N ILE A 63 -7.55 -7.79 -4.23
CA ILE A 63 -6.85 -7.47 -5.47
C ILE A 63 -5.35 -7.60 -5.29
N GLU A 64 -4.63 -7.99 -6.35
CA GLU A 64 -3.18 -7.93 -6.39
C GLU A 64 -2.72 -6.50 -6.72
N TYR A 65 -1.71 -6.00 -6.02
CA TYR A 65 -1.03 -4.75 -6.35
C TYR A 65 -0.01 -5.03 -7.44
N VAL A 66 -0.30 -4.63 -8.67
CA VAL A 66 0.53 -4.92 -9.83
C VAL A 66 1.12 -3.65 -10.45
N GLY A 67 2.22 -3.82 -11.18
CA GLY A 67 2.92 -2.76 -11.90
C GLY A 67 4.22 -3.28 -12.49
N ALA A 68 5.01 -2.38 -13.08
CA ALA A 68 6.34 -2.71 -13.54
C ALA A 68 7.27 -2.96 -12.34
N ILE A 69 7.89 -4.14 -12.29
CA ILE A 69 8.92 -4.42 -11.27
C ILE A 69 10.24 -3.82 -11.74
N ILE A 70 10.77 -2.88 -10.96
CA ILE A 70 11.99 -2.14 -11.25
C ILE A 70 12.95 -2.16 -10.05
N SER A 71 14.21 -1.80 -10.29
CA SER A 71 15.16 -1.63 -9.19
C SER A 71 14.95 -0.30 -8.46
N TRP A 72 15.40 -0.22 -7.19
CA TRP A 72 15.42 1.04 -6.45
C TRP A 72 16.19 2.14 -7.15
N LYS A 73 17.30 1.80 -7.81
CA LYS A 73 18.09 2.75 -8.61
C LYS A 73 17.25 3.35 -9.73
N GLU A 74 16.46 2.53 -10.41
CA GLU A 74 15.57 2.99 -11.48
C GLU A 74 14.40 3.81 -10.92
N ALA A 75 13.82 3.40 -9.79
CA ALA A 75 12.77 4.18 -9.12
C ALA A 75 13.26 5.57 -8.74
N GLN A 76 14.46 5.68 -8.17
CA GLN A 76 15.07 6.97 -7.83
C GLN A 76 15.35 7.83 -9.07
N ARG A 77 15.74 7.21 -10.19
CA ARG A 77 15.95 7.93 -11.46
C ARG A 77 14.63 8.50 -12.02
N ARG A 78 13.51 7.79 -11.83
CA ARG A 78 12.18 8.20 -12.28
C ARG A 78 11.53 9.23 -11.35
N HIS A 79 11.97 9.29 -10.10
CA HIS A 79 11.39 10.19 -9.10
C HIS A 79 11.93 11.64 -9.26
N PRO A 80 11.06 12.69 -9.10
CA PRO A 80 9.61 12.61 -8.97
C PRO A 80 8.91 12.44 -10.33
N HIS A 81 7.87 11.63 -10.39
CA HIS A 81 7.03 11.51 -11.59
C HIS A 81 6.25 12.80 -11.89
N ASN A 82 5.84 13.50 -10.85
CA ASN A 82 5.17 14.78 -10.92
C ASN A 82 5.92 15.82 -10.09
N PRO A 83 6.64 16.78 -10.70
CA PRO A 83 7.35 17.83 -9.96
C PRO A 83 6.44 18.73 -9.11
N ALA A 84 5.16 18.86 -9.44
CA ALA A 84 4.19 19.65 -8.67
C ALA A 84 3.70 18.92 -7.40
N ASP A 85 3.80 17.60 -7.39
CA ASP A 85 3.47 16.74 -6.24
C ASP A 85 4.49 15.62 -6.12
N PRO A 86 5.71 15.94 -5.65
CA PRO A 86 6.86 15.03 -5.73
C PRO A 86 6.72 13.82 -4.80
N ASN A 87 5.87 13.89 -3.77
CA ASN A 87 5.68 12.82 -2.80
C ASN A 87 4.55 11.86 -3.18
N HIS A 88 3.76 12.19 -4.21
CA HIS A 88 2.72 11.31 -4.72
C HIS A 88 3.31 10.30 -5.71
N THR A 89 3.56 9.11 -5.22
CA THR A 89 4.14 8.00 -6.00
C THR A 89 3.24 6.77 -5.92
N PHE A 90 3.38 5.89 -6.90
CA PHE A 90 2.71 4.59 -6.93
C PHE A 90 3.72 3.45 -6.72
N TYR A 91 4.78 3.73 -5.95
CA TYR A 91 5.80 2.76 -5.63
C TYR A 91 5.38 1.89 -4.45
N PHE A 92 5.53 0.58 -4.62
CA PHE A 92 5.37 -0.39 -3.53
C PHE A 92 6.68 -1.18 -3.35
N HIS A 93 7.23 -1.15 -2.15
CA HIS A 93 8.45 -1.86 -1.79
C HIS A 93 8.20 -3.37 -1.72
N ILE A 94 8.99 -4.17 -2.45
CA ILE A 94 8.98 -5.64 -2.35
C ILE A 94 10.11 -6.07 -1.41
N ASP A 95 11.36 -5.74 -1.80
CA ASP A 95 12.56 -6.10 -1.05
C ASP A 95 13.67 -5.04 -1.23
N GLU A 96 14.86 -5.33 -0.75
CA GLU A 96 16.00 -4.40 -0.80
C GLU A 96 16.38 -3.94 -2.22
N ASN A 97 16.02 -4.72 -3.24
CA ASN A 97 16.40 -4.47 -4.63
C ASN A 97 15.24 -4.10 -5.54
N ARG A 98 13.99 -4.48 -5.19
CA ARG A 98 12.84 -4.42 -6.07
C ARG A 98 11.71 -3.57 -5.52
N VAL A 99 11.06 -2.87 -6.41
CA VAL A 99 9.89 -2.05 -6.16
C VAL A 99 8.89 -2.23 -7.31
N ILE A 100 7.60 -2.24 -7.02
CA ILE A 100 6.54 -2.17 -8.02
C ILE A 100 6.29 -0.70 -8.33
N ASP A 101 6.39 -0.31 -9.59
CA ASP A 101 5.96 0.99 -10.10
C ASP A 101 4.60 0.82 -10.79
N ALA A 102 3.53 1.05 -10.03
CA ALA A 102 2.16 0.87 -10.54
C ALA A 102 1.68 2.01 -11.44
N LEU A 103 2.52 3.01 -11.72
CA LEU A 103 2.26 3.98 -12.78
C LEU A 103 2.24 3.29 -14.15
N TYR A 104 3.07 2.25 -14.32
CA TYR A 104 3.20 1.48 -15.55
C TYR A 104 2.65 0.07 -15.36
N GLY A 105 1.62 -0.28 -16.11
CA GLY A 105 0.97 -1.60 -16.05
C GLY A 105 0.20 -1.87 -14.75
N GLY A 106 -0.03 -0.84 -13.92
CA GLY A 106 -0.79 -0.96 -12.68
C GLY A 106 -2.29 -1.09 -12.91
N ASN A 107 -2.99 -1.63 -11.93
CA ASN A 107 -4.44 -1.74 -11.88
C ASN A 107 -5.06 -0.72 -10.90
N SER A 108 -6.31 -0.95 -10.50
CA SER A 108 -7.04 -0.05 -9.58
C SER A 108 -6.44 -0.02 -8.16
N SER A 109 -5.67 -1.03 -7.75
CA SER A 109 -5.06 -1.08 -6.41
C SER A 109 -4.18 0.14 -6.08
N ARG A 110 -3.54 0.73 -7.10
CA ARG A 110 -2.73 1.95 -6.94
C ARG A 110 -3.49 3.15 -6.40
N TRP A 111 -4.82 3.14 -6.47
CA TRP A 111 -5.68 4.20 -5.98
C TRP A 111 -6.24 3.94 -4.57
N ILE A 112 -5.85 2.84 -3.92
CA ILE A 112 -6.21 2.58 -2.53
C ILE A 112 -5.44 3.54 -1.64
N ASN A 113 -6.17 4.38 -0.89
CA ASN A 113 -5.59 5.42 -0.06
C ASN A 113 -5.02 4.87 1.25
N HIS A 114 -4.17 5.67 1.89
CA HIS A 114 -3.67 5.38 3.22
C HIS A 114 -4.72 5.64 4.30
N SER A 115 -4.73 4.80 5.34
CA SER A 115 -5.36 5.10 6.62
C SER A 115 -4.46 4.70 7.79
N CYS A 116 -4.52 5.49 8.87
CA CYS A 116 -3.89 5.13 10.16
C CYS A 116 -4.73 4.14 10.98
N ASP A 117 -5.98 3.90 10.54
CA ASP A 117 -6.92 2.88 11.05
C ASP A 117 -7.51 2.14 9.86
N PRO A 118 -6.71 1.23 9.25
CA PRO A 118 -7.01 0.66 7.95
C PRO A 118 -8.03 -0.48 8.03
N ASN A 119 -8.78 -0.69 6.92
CA ASN A 119 -9.64 -1.85 6.73
C ASN A 119 -9.01 -2.95 5.87
N CYS A 120 -7.84 -2.67 5.28
CA CYS A 120 -7.06 -3.64 4.52
C CYS A 120 -5.60 -3.65 4.98
N GLU A 121 -4.89 -4.70 4.60
CA GLU A 121 -3.44 -4.80 4.66
C GLU A 121 -2.87 -5.16 3.29
N ALA A 122 -1.60 -4.83 3.09
CA ALA A 122 -0.83 -5.29 1.94
C ALA A 122 0.04 -6.45 2.40
N ASP A 123 -0.24 -7.65 1.88
CA ASP A 123 0.40 -8.92 2.21
C ASP A 123 1.34 -9.32 1.07
N GLU A 124 2.64 -9.39 1.36
CA GLU A 124 3.66 -9.78 0.37
C GLU A 124 3.87 -11.29 0.44
N GLN A 125 3.74 -11.95 -0.71
CA GLN A 125 3.94 -13.39 -0.88
C GLN A 125 4.79 -13.64 -2.13
N GLU A 126 6.00 -14.14 -1.95
CA GLU A 126 6.92 -14.52 -3.04
C GLU A 126 7.17 -13.41 -4.08
N GLY A 127 7.29 -12.17 -3.63
CA GLY A 127 7.51 -11.01 -4.49
C GLY A 127 6.26 -10.45 -5.15
N ARG A 128 5.08 -10.97 -4.80
CA ARG A 128 3.77 -10.45 -5.20
C ARG A 128 3.09 -9.80 -4.00
N VAL A 129 2.28 -8.80 -4.24
CA VAL A 129 1.61 -8.06 -3.16
C VAL A 129 0.11 -8.16 -3.34
N PHE A 130 -0.59 -8.60 -2.29
CA PHE A 130 -2.04 -8.76 -2.28
C PHE A 130 -2.67 -7.83 -1.26
N ILE A 131 -3.72 -7.13 -1.66
CA ILE A 131 -4.54 -6.35 -0.73
C ILE A 131 -5.61 -7.27 -0.15
N LYS A 132 -5.61 -7.38 1.17
CA LYS A 132 -6.44 -8.30 1.94
C LYS A 132 -7.25 -7.55 2.98
N ALA A 133 -8.50 -7.97 3.20
CA ALA A 133 -9.36 -7.35 4.20
C ALA A 133 -8.90 -7.70 5.62
N LEU A 134 -8.73 -6.69 6.49
CA LEU A 134 -8.41 -6.85 7.92
C LEU A 134 -9.66 -7.06 8.79
N ARG A 135 -10.82 -6.70 8.27
CA ARG A 135 -12.14 -6.86 8.90
C ARG A 135 -13.20 -7.01 7.82
N ASN A 136 -14.43 -7.31 8.22
CA ASN A 136 -15.54 -7.23 7.30
C ASN A 136 -15.70 -5.78 6.78
N ILE A 137 -15.79 -5.61 5.46
CA ILE A 137 -15.95 -4.35 4.76
C ILE A 137 -17.32 -4.35 4.08
N ARG A 138 -18.12 -3.33 4.32
CA ARG A 138 -19.47 -3.22 3.71
C ARG A 138 -19.41 -2.61 2.33
N ALA A 139 -20.39 -2.93 1.50
CA ALA A 139 -20.60 -2.26 0.23
C ALA A 139 -20.65 -0.74 0.44
N GLY A 140 -19.94 0.00 -0.41
CA GLY A 140 -19.81 1.45 -0.34
C GLY A 140 -18.65 1.98 0.50
N GLU A 141 -18.00 1.16 1.35
CA GLU A 141 -16.83 1.58 2.10
C GLU A 141 -15.61 1.78 1.16
N GLU A 142 -14.79 2.80 1.46
CA GLU A 142 -13.50 3.01 0.82
C GLU A 142 -12.47 2.05 1.40
N LEU A 143 -11.73 1.36 0.52
CA LEU A 143 -10.61 0.50 0.89
C LEU A 143 -9.40 1.37 1.23
N ASN A 144 -8.70 1.01 2.29
CA ASN A 144 -7.48 1.70 2.70
C ASN A 144 -6.55 0.76 3.45
N TYR A 145 -5.23 1.02 3.35
CA TYR A 145 -4.22 0.30 4.13
C TYR A 145 -3.17 1.27 4.69
N ASP A 146 -2.44 0.84 5.73
CA ASP A 146 -1.32 1.64 6.24
C ASP A 146 -0.14 1.46 5.26
N TYR A 147 0.28 2.53 4.61
CA TYR A 147 1.41 2.49 3.67
C TYR A 147 2.72 2.08 4.34
N GLY A 148 2.82 2.20 5.66
CA GLY A 148 4.01 1.82 6.40
C GLY A 148 5.25 2.59 5.96
N LEU A 149 5.09 3.83 5.49
CA LEU A 149 6.16 4.62 4.88
C LEU A 149 7.29 4.87 5.88
N ILE A 150 8.49 4.40 5.54
CA ILE A 150 9.71 4.59 6.32
C ILE A 150 10.70 5.40 5.51
N ILE A 151 11.22 6.48 6.12
CA ILE A 151 12.30 7.30 5.60
C ILE A 151 13.48 7.17 6.56
N ASP A 152 14.68 6.91 6.01
CA ASP A 152 15.88 6.72 6.83
C ASP A 152 16.50 8.07 7.25
N GLU A 153 15.64 8.91 7.85
CA GLU A 153 16.00 10.18 8.45
C GLU A 153 15.35 10.34 9.82
N ARG A 154 15.86 11.24 10.65
CA ARG A 154 15.19 11.61 11.91
C ARG A 154 13.84 12.27 11.61
N TYR A 155 12.75 11.74 12.17
CA TYR A 155 11.42 12.31 11.99
C TYR A 155 11.28 13.64 12.74
N THR A 156 11.55 14.72 12.03
CA THR A 156 11.32 16.09 12.51
C THR A 156 9.89 16.53 12.22
N PRO A 157 9.36 17.58 12.89
CA PRO A 157 8.07 18.17 12.53
C PRO A 157 8.01 18.59 11.05
N LYS A 158 9.11 19.11 10.50
CA LYS A 158 9.23 19.48 9.09
C LYS A 158 9.05 18.25 8.17
N LEU A 159 9.78 17.17 8.43
CA LEU A 159 9.68 15.94 7.61
C LEU A 159 8.26 15.35 7.69
N LYS A 160 7.62 15.34 8.86
CA LYS A 160 6.24 14.89 9.00
C LYS A 160 5.25 15.73 8.20
N ALA A 161 5.47 17.03 8.11
CA ALA A 161 4.64 17.95 7.34
C ALA A 161 4.82 17.78 5.81
N GLU A 162 5.93 17.20 5.36
CA GLU A 162 6.16 16.85 3.95
C GLU A 162 5.36 15.60 3.52
N TYR A 163 4.90 14.79 4.49
CA TYR A 163 4.10 13.58 4.27
C TYR A 163 2.82 13.62 5.11
N PRO A 164 1.91 14.56 4.85
CA PRO A 164 0.71 14.74 5.67
C PRO A 164 -0.28 13.60 5.46
N CYS A 165 -1.06 13.27 6.49
CA CYS A 165 -2.15 12.30 6.42
C CYS A 165 -3.49 12.98 6.71
N TRP A 166 -4.47 12.74 5.85
CA TRP A 166 -5.85 13.25 5.96
C TRP A 166 -6.88 12.12 6.03
N CYS A 167 -6.51 10.94 6.56
CA CYS A 167 -7.40 9.77 6.57
C CYS A 167 -8.65 9.95 7.45
N GLY A 168 -8.71 10.95 8.32
CA GLY A 168 -9.87 11.23 9.18
C GLY A 168 -10.07 10.24 10.34
N ALA A 169 -9.21 9.24 10.52
CA ALA A 169 -9.29 8.31 11.63
C ALA A 169 -9.09 9.02 12.97
N LYS A 170 -9.79 8.58 14.03
CA LYS A 170 -9.62 9.11 15.40
C LYS A 170 -8.18 8.96 15.91
N SER A 171 -7.49 7.89 15.50
CA SER A 171 -6.10 7.58 15.80
C SER A 171 -5.11 8.11 14.76
N CYS A 172 -5.52 9.07 13.91
CA CYS A 172 -4.69 9.59 12.84
C CYS A 172 -3.37 10.15 13.36
N ARG A 173 -2.25 9.71 12.77
CA ARG A 173 -0.89 10.16 13.13
C ARG A 173 -0.54 11.55 12.59
N GLY A 174 -1.39 12.13 11.73
CA GLY A 174 -1.13 13.39 11.03
C GLY A 174 -0.04 13.27 9.95
N THR A 175 0.51 12.08 9.73
CA THR A 175 1.55 11.81 8.74
C THR A 175 1.43 10.39 8.19
N LEU A 176 1.85 10.19 6.92
CA LEU A 176 1.95 8.89 6.27
C LEU A 176 3.11 8.05 6.85
N LEU A 177 4.05 8.69 7.54
CA LEU A 177 5.23 8.02 8.08
C LEU A 177 4.84 7.01 9.17
N ALA A 178 5.34 5.79 9.05
CA ALA A 178 5.19 4.77 10.06
C ALA A 178 5.93 5.15 11.36
N PRO A 179 5.42 4.75 12.54
CA PRO A 179 6.16 4.94 13.78
C PRO A 179 7.53 4.25 13.73
N LYS A 180 8.60 4.96 14.06
CA LYS A 180 9.92 4.32 14.22
C LYS A 180 9.88 3.39 15.43
N ARG A 181 10.30 2.13 15.24
CA ARG A 181 10.51 1.22 16.37
C ARG A 181 11.58 1.82 17.28
N ARG A 182 11.29 1.94 18.58
CA ARG A 182 12.33 2.24 19.56
C ARG A 182 13.30 1.05 19.52
N SER A 183 14.55 1.30 19.12
CA SER A 183 15.63 0.36 19.40
C SER A 183 15.70 0.18 20.92
N ARG A 184 15.50 -1.05 21.40
CA ARG A 184 15.83 -1.43 22.79
C ARG A 184 17.32 -1.53 22.94
#